data_d174ca418783e86ef51a8a203b49a9ad
#
_entry.id   d174ca418783e86ef51a8a203b49a9ad
#
_cell.length_a   1.000
_cell.length_b   1.000
_cell.length_c   1.000
_cell.angle_alpha   90.00
_cell.angle_beta   90.00
_cell.angle_gamma   90.00
#
_symmetry.space_group_name_H-M   'P 1'
#
loop_
_entity.id
_entity.type
_entity.pdbx_description
1 polymer ?
#
loop_
_entity_poly.entity_id
_entity_poly.type
_entity_poly.pdbx_seq_one_letter_code
_entity_poly.pdbx_strand_id
1 'polypeptide(L)'
;MFKTGLKLWSTNTDHYLREAKRLYAEGVFDYIELYVVPESLKCANEWKTLNIPYVIHAPHSAHGINLADKNCEDRNISIFSEVKEFADVLNAPTIIAHGGVLGSIEEVARQINLIGDSRIAVENKPYFPIDNSDRLLAGSTPEENQRIITAT
;
A
#
# COMPACT_ATOMS: atom_id res chain seq x y z
N MET A 1 -21.91 -9.27 2.48
CA MET A 1 -21.16 -10.28 1.68
C MET A 1 -19.69 -9.89 1.76
N PHE A 2 -18.79 -10.80 2.05
CA PHE A 2 -17.34 -10.54 2.05
C PHE A 2 -16.85 -10.41 0.62
N LYS A 3 -15.89 -9.48 0.40
CA LYS A 3 -15.22 -9.33 -0.89
C LYS A 3 -13.87 -10.01 -0.85
N THR A 4 -13.51 -10.73 -1.90
CA THR A 4 -12.22 -11.42 -2.04
C THR A 4 -11.31 -10.61 -2.96
N GLY A 5 -10.09 -10.32 -2.52
CA GLY A 5 -9.07 -9.62 -3.30
C GLY A 5 -8.02 -10.58 -3.86
N LEU A 6 -7.59 -10.34 -5.09
CA LEU A 6 -6.41 -10.98 -5.68
C LEU A 6 -5.20 -10.04 -5.52
N LYS A 7 -4.17 -10.48 -4.79
CA LYS A 7 -2.96 -9.68 -4.61
C LYS A 7 -1.95 -9.94 -5.72
N LEU A 8 -1.54 -8.87 -6.40
CA LEU A 8 -0.54 -8.89 -7.47
C LEU A 8 0.43 -7.73 -7.33
N TRP A 9 1.58 -7.80 -7.99
CA TRP A 9 2.55 -6.71 -8.07
C TRP A 9 2.36 -5.93 -9.37
N SER A 10 2.59 -4.62 -9.34
CA SER A 10 2.46 -3.75 -10.51
C SER A 10 3.30 -4.20 -11.71
N THR A 11 4.37 -4.95 -11.48
CA THR A 11 5.23 -5.55 -12.50
C THR A 11 4.75 -6.90 -13.02
N ASN A 12 3.67 -7.45 -12.48
CA ASN A 12 3.04 -8.69 -12.97
C ASN A 12 2.19 -8.39 -14.22
N THR A 13 2.81 -8.15 -15.36
CA THR A 13 2.15 -7.86 -16.65
C THR A 13 1.95 -9.12 -17.50
N ASP A 14 1.58 -8.99 -18.77
CA ASP A 14 1.41 -10.06 -19.75
C ASP A 14 0.52 -11.22 -19.31
N HIS A 15 1.11 -12.32 -18.89
CA HIS A 15 0.39 -13.52 -18.47
C HIS A 15 -0.53 -13.24 -17.28
N TYR A 16 -0.06 -12.50 -16.27
CA TYR A 16 -0.86 -12.19 -15.08
C TYR A 16 -2.09 -11.32 -15.40
N LEU A 17 -1.98 -10.38 -16.33
CA LEU A 17 -3.11 -9.56 -16.78
C LEU A 17 -4.19 -10.44 -17.43
N ARG A 18 -3.79 -11.37 -18.31
CA ARG A 18 -4.72 -12.29 -18.96
C ARG A 18 -5.43 -13.19 -17.95
N GLU A 19 -4.68 -13.79 -17.03
CA GLU A 19 -5.25 -14.67 -16.00
C GLU A 19 -6.13 -13.91 -15.01
N ALA A 20 -5.73 -12.72 -14.56
CA ALA A 20 -6.55 -11.88 -13.72
C ALA A 20 -7.90 -11.55 -14.39
N LYS A 21 -7.88 -11.17 -15.67
CA LYS A 21 -9.10 -10.89 -16.44
C LYS A 21 -10.02 -12.12 -16.52
N ARG A 22 -9.44 -13.30 -16.79
CA ARG A 22 -10.18 -14.56 -16.87
C ARG A 22 -10.84 -14.90 -15.52
N LEU A 23 -10.04 -14.91 -14.44
CA LEU A 23 -10.53 -15.25 -13.09
C LEU A 23 -11.57 -14.27 -12.57
N TYR A 24 -11.43 -12.98 -12.89
CA TYR A 24 -12.44 -11.97 -12.54
C TYR A 24 -13.77 -12.25 -13.26
N ALA A 25 -13.72 -12.58 -14.56
CA ALA A 25 -14.91 -12.93 -15.32
C ALA A 25 -15.61 -14.19 -14.80
N GLU A 26 -14.87 -15.11 -14.18
CA GLU A 26 -15.38 -16.32 -13.53
C GLU A 26 -15.88 -16.06 -12.09
N GLY A 27 -15.75 -14.82 -11.58
CA GLY A 27 -16.21 -14.46 -10.23
C GLY A 27 -15.34 -15.05 -9.09
N VAL A 28 -14.07 -15.36 -9.36
CA VAL A 28 -13.15 -15.93 -8.37
C VAL A 28 -12.72 -14.89 -7.33
N PHE A 29 -12.65 -13.62 -7.72
CA PHE A 29 -12.34 -12.49 -6.85
C PHE A 29 -13.12 -11.23 -7.26
N ASP A 30 -13.21 -10.25 -6.35
CA ASP A 30 -14.00 -9.03 -6.52
C ASP A 30 -13.15 -7.81 -6.89
N TYR A 31 -11.87 -7.77 -6.52
CA TYR A 31 -10.95 -6.65 -6.76
C TYR A 31 -9.50 -7.11 -6.79
N ILE A 32 -8.62 -6.29 -7.35
CA ILE A 32 -7.18 -6.51 -7.31
C ILE A 32 -6.58 -5.61 -6.21
N GLU A 33 -5.85 -6.21 -5.26
CA GLU A 33 -4.91 -5.50 -4.40
C GLU A 33 -3.57 -5.41 -5.12
N LEU A 34 -3.28 -4.25 -5.70
CA LEU A 34 -2.09 -4.05 -6.50
C LEU A 34 -0.95 -3.45 -5.68
N TYR A 35 0.08 -4.25 -5.39
CA TYR A 35 1.30 -3.79 -4.74
C TYR A 35 2.15 -2.99 -5.73
N VAL A 36 2.36 -1.72 -5.46
CA VAL A 36 3.18 -0.85 -6.32
C VAL A 36 4.66 -1.15 -6.09
N VAL A 37 5.32 -1.69 -7.09
CA VAL A 37 6.78 -1.81 -7.10
C VAL A 37 7.35 -0.44 -7.53
N PRO A 38 8.30 0.15 -6.79
CA PRO A 38 8.89 1.43 -7.20
C PRO A 38 9.41 1.42 -8.64
N GLU A 39 9.28 2.55 -9.33
CA GLU A 39 9.68 2.74 -10.74
C GLU A 39 8.88 1.91 -11.76
N SER A 40 7.66 1.50 -11.40
CA SER A 40 6.79 0.71 -12.27
C SER A 40 5.59 1.47 -12.83
N LEU A 41 5.52 2.79 -12.67
CA LEU A 41 4.36 3.60 -13.10
C LEU A 41 3.98 3.40 -14.57
N LYS A 42 4.95 3.10 -15.43
CA LYS A 42 4.71 2.75 -16.84
C LYS A 42 3.73 1.60 -17.04
N CYS A 43 3.59 0.71 -16.04
CA CYS A 43 2.67 -0.43 -16.10
C CYS A 43 1.21 -0.04 -15.74
N ALA A 44 0.97 1.13 -15.17
CA ALA A 44 -0.35 1.53 -14.68
C ALA A 44 -1.42 1.50 -15.77
N ASN A 45 -1.08 1.94 -16.99
CA ASN A 45 -2.01 1.93 -18.11
C ASN A 45 -2.37 0.51 -18.58
N GLU A 46 -1.47 -0.45 -18.47
CA GLU A 46 -1.75 -1.86 -18.77
C GLU A 46 -2.78 -2.41 -17.77
N TRP A 47 -2.57 -2.17 -16.47
CA TRP A 47 -3.51 -2.55 -15.42
C TRP A 47 -4.90 -1.92 -15.63
N LYS A 48 -4.96 -0.65 -16.04
CA LYS A 48 -6.20 0.06 -16.34
C LYS A 48 -7.06 -0.64 -17.40
N THR A 49 -6.44 -1.34 -18.34
CA THR A 49 -7.17 -2.05 -19.43
C THR A 49 -8.06 -3.18 -18.92
N LEU A 50 -7.85 -3.69 -17.71
CA LEU A 50 -8.65 -4.78 -17.15
C LEU A 50 -10.05 -4.33 -16.72
N ASN A 51 -10.23 -3.04 -16.39
CA ASN A 51 -11.50 -2.48 -15.91
C ASN A 51 -12.06 -3.26 -14.68
N ILE A 52 -11.19 -3.62 -13.76
CA ILE A 52 -11.47 -4.31 -12.49
C ILE A 52 -11.34 -3.29 -11.36
N PRO A 53 -12.09 -3.38 -10.24
CA PRO A 53 -11.85 -2.55 -9.06
C PRO A 53 -10.46 -2.78 -8.47
N TYR A 54 -9.81 -1.70 -7.98
CA TYR A 54 -8.48 -1.75 -7.39
C TYR A 54 -8.45 -1.24 -5.95
N VAL A 55 -7.57 -1.83 -5.16
CA VAL A 55 -7.00 -1.28 -3.94
C VAL A 55 -5.49 -1.21 -4.17
N ILE A 56 -4.89 -0.05 -3.92
CA ILE A 56 -3.44 0.12 -4.07
C ILE A 56 -2.75 -0.25 -2.75
N HIS A 57 -1.68 -1.01 -2.84
CA HIS A 57 -0.83 -1.31 -1.71
C HIS A 57 0.53 -0.62 -1.91
N ALA A 58 0.85 0.33 -1.04
CA ALA A 58 2.12 1.03 -1.09
C ALA A 58 3.29 0.10 -0.77
N PRO A 59 4.49 0.35 -1.31
CA PRO A 59 5.70 -0.37 -0.92
C PRO A 59 5.94 -0.26 0.60
N HIS A 60 6.66 -1.21 1.14
CA HIS A 60 7.02 -1.25 2.57
C HIS A 60 8.55 -1.29 2.76
N SER A 61 9.00 -1.64 3.97
CA SER A 61 10.41 -1.61 4.37
C SER A 61 11.36 -2.37 3.44
N ALA A 62 10.91 -3.42 2.74
CA ALA A 62 11.71 -4.13 1.74
C ALA A 62 12.15 -3.23 0.57
N HIS A 63 11.41 -2.14 0.29
CA HIS A 63 11.75 -1.13 -0.69
C HIS A 63 12.23 0.19 -0.08
N GLY A 64 12.62 0.16 1.20
CA GLY A 64 13.19 1.29 1.92
C GLY A 64 12.16 2.35 2.36
N ILE A 65 10.87 2.00 2.42
CA ILE A 65 9.81 2.84 2.99
C ILE A 65 9.77 2.63 4.50
N ASN A 66 9.83 3.72 5.25
CA ASN A 66 9.63 3.70 6.70
C ASN A 66 9.00 5.01 7.16
N LEU A 67 7.68 5.03 7.32
CA LEU A 67 6.96 6.23 7.76
C LEU A 67 7.24 6.60 9.22
N ALA A 68 7.76 5.64 10.01
CA ALA A 68 8.13 5.88 11.41
C ALA A 68 9.50 6.55 11.57
N ASP A 69 10.27 6.70 10.49
CA ASP A 69 11.63 7.28 10.52
C ASP A 69 11.70 8.57 9.70
N LYS A 70 12.03 9.68 10.38
CA LYS A 70 12.19 10.99 9.75
C LYS A 70 13.28 11.01 8.66
N ASN A 71 14.31 10.21 8.80
CA ASN A 71 15.39 10.15 7.81
C ASN A 71 14.95 9.54 6.47
N CYS A 72 13.80 8.87 6.45
CA CYS A 72 13.21 8.30 5.24
C CYS A 72 12.22 9.23 4.55
N GLU A 73 11.96 10.45 5.06
CA GLU A 73 10.91 11.36 4.60
C GLU A 73 10.96 11.63 3.10
N ASP A 74 12.07 12.13 2.57
CA ASP A 74 12.20 12.50 1.16
C ASP A 74 11.93 11.28 0.25
N ARG A 75 12.45 10.11 0.64
CA ARG A 75 12.23 8.87 -0.07
C ARG A 75 10.77 8.43 0.00
N ASN A 76 10.16 8.51 1.18
CA ASN A 76 8.76 8.16 1.37
C ASN A 76 7.86 9.05 0.51
N ILE A 77 8.07 10.36 0.52
CA ILE A 77 7.29 11.32 -0.30
C ILE A 77 7.44 11.01 -1.78
N SER A 78 8.67 10.77 -2.25
CA SER A 78 8.94 10.44 -3.65
C SER A 78 8.18 9.19 -4.10
N ILE A 79 8.24 8.11 -3.31
CA ILE A 79 7.56 6.85 -3.64
C ILE A 79 6.05 6.99 -3.53
N PHE A 80 5.53 7.69 -2.50
CA PHE A 80 4.09 7.94 -2.39
C PHE A 80 3.54 8.84 -3.50
N SER A 81 4.35 9.68 -4.13
CA SER A 81 3.94 10.39 -5.35
C SER A 81 3.59 9.40 -6.47
N GLU A 82 4.42 8.39 -6.70
CA GLU A 82 4.14 7.33 -7.68
C GLU A 82 2.91 6.49 -7.28
N VAL A 83 2.80 6.14 -6.00
CA VAL A 83 1.65 5.37 -5.46
C VAL A 83 0.32 6.12 -5.68
N LYS A 84 0.30 7.44 -5.44
CA LYS A 84 -0.87 8.29 -5.69
C LYS A 84 -1.23 8.32 -7.18
N GLU A 85 -0.24 8.43 -8.04
CA GLU A 85 -0.45 8.41 -9.49
C GLU A 85 -1.02 7.07 -9.98
N PHE A 86 -0.55 5.93 -9.44
CA PHE A 86 -1.19 4.63 -9.66
C PHE A 86 -2.66 4.62 -9.22
N ALA A 87 -2.94 5.14 -8.03
CA ALA A 87 -4.29 5.20 -7.50
C ALA A 87 -5.22 6.08 -8.38
N ASP A 88 -4.69 7.18 -8.90
CA ASP A 88 -5.42 8.08 -9.81
C ASP A 88 -5.71 7.42 -11.16
N VAL A 89 -4.68 6.81 -11.77
CA VAL A 89 -4.84 6.11 -13.06
C VAL A 89 -5.85 4.99 -12.98
N LEU A 90 -5.86 4.24 -11.87
CA LEU A 90 -6.72 3.07 -11.67
C LEU A 90 -8.05 3.39 -10.97
N ASN A 91 -8.31 4.66 -10.63
CA ASN A 91 -9.46 5.10 -9.85
C ASN A 91 -9.63 4.31 -8.53
N ALA A 92 -8.52 3.99 -7.87
CA ALA A 92 -8.54 3.23 -6.64
C ALA A 92 -8.97 4.12 -5.45
N PRO A 93 -9.99 3.71 -4.67
CA PRO A 93 -10.50 4.49 -3.55
C PRO A 93 -9.67 4.33 -2.27
N THR A 94 -8.71 3.42 -2.24
CA THR A 94 -7.94 3.09 -1.04
C THR A 94 -6.48 2.84 -1.39
N ILE A 95 -5.58 3.37 -0.56
CA ILE A 95 -4.14 3.12 -0.57
C ILE A 95 -3.76 2.52 0.78
N ILE A 96 -3.36 1.25 0.80
CA ILE A 96 -2.87 0.58 2.00
C ILE A 96 -1.41 0.98 2.22
N ALA A 97 -1.08 1.46 3.40
CA ALA A 97 0.27 1.82 3.81
C ALA A 97 0.69 1.12 5.10
N HIS A 98 1.97 0.79 5.22
CA HIS A 98 2.55 0.29 6.47
C HIS A 98 3.13 1.45 7.29
N GLY A 99 2.95 1.42 8.62
CA GLY A 99 3.53 2.43 9.51
C GLY A 99 5.06 2.44 9.52
N GLY A 100 5.68 1.30 9.32
CA GLY A 100 7.14 1.18 9.29
C GLY A 100 7.72 0.37 10.45
N VAL A 101 9.02 0.52 10.70
CA VAL A 101 9.79 -0.22 11.70
C VAL A 101 10.66 0.74 12.51
N LEU A 102 10.87 0.45 13.81
CA LEU A 102 11.81 1.18 14.67
C LEU A 102 11.66 2.71 14.55
N GLY A 103 10.62 3.27 15.15
CA GLY A 103 10.42 4.71 15.09
C GLY A 103 9.23 5.15 15.93
N SER A 104 8.62 6.28 15.61
CA SER A 104 7.52 6.81 16.38
C SER A 104 6.21 6.86 15.60
N ILE A 105 5.13 6.64 16.30
CA ILE A 105 3.75 6.74 15.78
C ILE A 105 3.43 8.18 15.38
N GLU A 106 3.95 9.16 16.11
CA GLU A 106 3.80 10.59 15.78
C GLU A 106 4.44 10.91 14.44
N GLU A 107 5.57 10.30 14.14
CA GLU A 107 6.23 10.48 12.85
C GLU A 107 5.44 9.82 11.72
N VAL A 108 4.83 8.65 11.94
CA VAL A 108 3.92 8.02 10.97
C VAL A 108 2.77 8.98 10.64
N ALA A 109 2.07 9.50 11.65
CA ALA A 109 0.96 10.43 11.46
C ALA A 109 1.42 11.72 10.75
N ARG A 110 2.57 12.27 11.14
CA ARG A 110 3.14 13.47 10.52
C ARG A 110 3.43 13.25 9.03
N GLN A 111 4.05 12.14 8.66
CA GLN A 111 4.38 11.85 7.27
C GLN A 111 3.12 11.56 6.43
N ILE A 112 2.12 10.87 6.98
CA ILE A 112 0.83 10.68 6.30
C ILE A 112 0.18 12.02 6.00
N ASN A 113 0.16 12.95 6.97
CA ASN A 113 -0.35 14.30 6.76
C ASN A 113 0.45 15.07 5.69
N LEU A 114 1.77 14.90 5.64
CA LEU A 114 2.63 15.52 4.64
C LEU A 114 2.38 14.95 3.23
N ILE A 115 2.16 13.64 3.11
CA ILE A 115 1.77 12.98 1.84
C ILE A 115 0.40 13.50 1.37
N GLY A 116 -0.52 13.80 2.28
CA GLY A 116 -1.75 14.52 2.03
C GLY A 116 -2.71 13.83 1.07
N ASP A 117 -2.96 12.53 1.25
CA ASP A 117 -3.93 11.78 0.45
C ASP A 117 -4.94 11.07 1.37
N SER A 118 -6.19 11.46 1.31
CA SER A 118 -7.27 10.94 2.15
C SER A 118 -7.63 9.47 1.88
N ARG A 119 -7.08 8.85 0.85
CA ARG A 119 -7.27 7.43 0.54
C ARG A 119 -6.35 6.52 1.34
N ILE A 120 -5.38 7.07 2.07
CA ILE A 120 -4.41 6.28 2.83
C ILE A 120 -5.11 5.60 4.02
N ALA A 121 -4.98 4.28 4.08
CA ALA A 121 -5.38 3.44 5.19
C ALA A 121 -4.14 2.72 5.75
N VAL A 122 -3.86 2.91 7.04
CA VAL A 122 -2.71 2.24 7.67
C VAL A 122 -3.10 0.81 8.03
N GLU A 123 -2.31 -0.14 7.53
CA GLU A 123 -2.49 -1.55 7.86
C GLU A 123 -1.95 -1.83 9.26
N ASN A 124 -2.79 -2.45 10.11
CA ASN A 124 -2.35 -2.95 11.41
C ASN A 124 -1.35 -4.11 11.23
N LYS A 125 -0.26 -4.09 12.00
CA LYS A 125 0.82 -5.06 11.89
C LYS A 125 0.95 -5.93 13.14
N PRO A 126 1.50 -7.15 13.02
CA PRO A 126 1.92 -7.90 14.21
C PRO A 126 3.02 -7.10 14.94
N TYR A 127 3.13 -7.33 16.24
CA TYR A 127 4.11 -6.62 17.08
C TYR A 127 5.56 -6.87 16.63
N PHE A 128 5.86 -8.11 16.26
CA PHE A 128 7.13 -8.50 15.67
C PHE A 128 6.96 -8.91 14.21
N PRO A 129 7.93 -8.63 13.33
CA PRO A 129 7.90 -9.11 11.96
C PRO A 129 8.06 -10.63 11.89
N ILE A 130 7.55 -11.22 10.80
CA ILE A 130 7.56 -12.69 10.58
C ILE A 130 8.98 -13.25 10.48
N ASP A 131 9.96 -12.42 10.13
CA ASP A 131 11.38 -12.81 10.01
C ASP A 131 12.09 -13.02 11.36
N ASN A 132 11.36 -13.02 12.48
CA ASN A 132 11.87 -13.14 13.84
C ASN A 132 12.95 -12.09 14.19
N SER A 133 13.02 -10.97 13.51
CA SER A 133 13.87 -9.86 13.91
C SER A 133 13.29 -9.18 15.16
N ASP A 134 14.15 -8.66 16.03
CA ASP A 134 13.74 -7.91 17.24
C ASP A 134 13.21 -6.49 16.93
N ARG A 135 12.93 -6.19 15.64
CA ARG A 135 12.42 -4.89 15.23
C ARG A 135 10.94 -4.77 15.54
N LEU A 136 10.58 -3.72 16.23
CA LEU A 136 9.17 -3.39 16.48
C LEU A 136 8.53 -2.74 15.23
N LEU A 137 7.30 -3.15 14.93
CA LEU A 137 6.52 -2.59 13.83
C LEU A 137 5.59 -1.49 14.35
N ALA A 138 5.60 -0.34 13.70
CA ALA A 138 4.69 0.77 14.01
C ALA A 138 3.27 0.47 13.53
N GLY A 139 2.26 0.76 14.36
CA GLY A 139 0.85 0.42 14.09
C GLY A 139 0.51 -1.02 14.46
N SER A 140 1.20 -1.60 15.45
CA SER A 140 1.00 -2.98 15.87
C SER A 140 -0.04 -3.15 16.97
N THR A 141 -0.40 -2.10 17.70
CA THR A 141 -1.41 -2.15 18.75
C THR A 141 -2.65 -1.31 18.39
N PRO A 142 -3.83 -1.62 18.97
CA PRO A 142 -5.03 -0.79 18.78
C PRO A 142 -4.81 0.66 19.19
N GLU A 143 -4.06 0.90 20.28
CA GLU A 143 -3.77 2.23 20.83
C GLU A 143 -2.87 3.03 19.86
N GLU A 144 -1.86 2.41 19.26
CA GLU A 144 -1.04 3.04 18.24
C GLU A 144 -1.85 3.42 17.00
N ASN A 145 -2.67 2.49 16.51
CA ASN A 145 -3.54 2.75 15.36
C ASN A 145 -4.54 3.87 15.65
N GLN A 146 -5.13 3.89 16.87
CA GLN A 146 -6.01 4.99 17.28
C GLN A 146 -5.29 6.33 17.27
N ARG A 147 -4.03 6.39 17.72
CA ARG A 147 -3.21 7.63 17.72
C ARG A 147 -2.93 8.11 16.29
N ILE A 148 -2.59 7.20 15.37
CA ILE A 148 -2.41 7.53 13.96
C ILE A 148 -3.71 8.12 13.40
N ILE A 149 -4.83 7.41 13.54
CA ILE A 149 -6.14 7.83 13.00
C ILE A 149 -6.59 9.18 13.58
N THR A 150 -6.33 9.44 14.85
CA THR A 150 -6.75 10.70 15.49
C THR A 150 -5.89 11.88 15.03
N ALA A 151 -4.66 11.64 14.60
CA ALA A 151 -3.70 12.66 14.21
C ALA A 151 -3.64 12.91 12.68
N THR A 152 -4.33 12.10 11.88
CA THR A 152 -4.43 12.24 10.42
C THR A 152 -5.83 12.66 9.98
#